data_3960359c3f8115eb8546df057fb4cbea
#
_entry.id   3960359c3f8115eb8546df057fb4cbea
#
_cell.length_a   1.000
_cell.length_b   1.000
_cell.length_c   1.000
_cell.angle_alpha   90.00
_cell.angle_beta   90.00
_cell.angle_gamma   90.00
#
_symmetry.space_group_name_H-M   'P 1'
#
loop_
_entity.id
_entity.type
_entity.pdbx_description
1 polymer ?
#
loop_
_entity_poly.entity_id
_entity_poly.type
_entity_poly.pdbx_seq_one_letter_code
_entity_poly.pdbx_strand_id
1 'polypeptide(L)'
;TFLCSVRPIFAMQNKPALPWRYFLIPALVMGFLAVYPQISLWMSKGSAWKGSYVVSNYDEPAYSAYVNSLVAGKPRQNDPFVAVDDTGHESLYSIQFIPAYTIALPARWLGVSTSTVFILLAFISAVFSCLALCWFLFSFTRQPLLSSAGALIVLCFGTAAAFQGELSRLISGTVLIDFFPFVRRYQPGLAFPLFFVFAFLVWKSFNS
;
A
#
# COMPACT_ATOMS: atom_id res chain seq x y z
N THR A 1 -36.38 19.56 -38.60
CA THR A 1 -35.22 18.64 -38.64
C THR A 1 -34.01 19.34 -38.03
N PHE A 2 -33.84 19.28 -36.70
CA PHE A 2 -32.66 19.79 -35.99
C PHE A 2 -31.64 18.64 -35.90
N LEU A 3 -30.70 18.59 -36.82
CA LEU A 3 -29.50 17.78 -36.71
C LEU A 3 -28.55 18.50 -35.73
N CYS A 4 -28.55 18.09 -34.46
CA CYS A 4 -27.58 18.46 -33.46
C CYS A 4 -26.23 17.86 -33.86
N SER A 5 -25.36 18.66 -34.49
CA SER A 5 -23.99 18.29 -34.81
C SER A 5 -23.20 18.16 -33.50
N VAL A 6 -23.13 16.94 -32.96
CA VAL A 6 -22.20 16.60 -31.88
C VAL A 6 -20.81 16.60 -32.49
N ARG A 7 -20.11 17.73 -32.34
CA ARG A 7 -18.68 17.78 -32.65
C ARG A 7 -17.94 16.78 -31.77
N PRO A 8 -17.06 15.96 -32.32
CA PRO A 8 -16.21 15.09 -31.49
C PRO A 8 -15.28 15.99 -30.66
N ILE A 9 -15.49 15.99 -29.34
CA ILE A 9 -14.68 16.75 -28.36
C ILE A 9 -13.26 16.15 -28.24
N PHE A 10 -12.94 15.13 -28.98
CA PHE A 10 -11.62 14.52 -29.03
C PHE A 10 -10.79 15.04 -30.21
N ALA A 11 -10.49 16.35 -30.23
CA ALA A 11 -9.31 16.81 -30.95
C ALA A 11 -8.08 16.17 -30.27
N MET A 12 -7.18 15.58 -31.06
CA MET A 12 -5.87 15.06 -30.62
C MET A 12 -5.09 16.19 -29.94
N GLN A 13 -5.39 16.42 -28.67
CA GLN A 13 -4.57 17.30 -27.85
C GLN A 13 -3.27 16.55 -27.55
N ASN A 14 -2.13 17.18 -27.86
CA ASN A 14 -0.81 16.73 -27.45
C ASN A 14 -0.90 16.21 -26.01
N LYS A 15 -0.55 14.94 -25.83
CA LYS A 15 -0.61 14.28 -24.49
C LYS A 15 0.19 15.18 -23.53
N PRO A 16 -0.45 15.84 -22.57
CA PRO A 16 0.29 16.68 -21.64
C PRO A 16 1.30 15.80 -20.93
N ALA A 17 2.55 16.27 -20.86
CA ALA A 17 3.59 15.60 -20.08
C ALA A 17 3.07 15.35 -18.65
N LEU A 18 3.31 14.17 -18.14
CA LEU A 18 2.82 13.79 -16.82
C LEU A 18 3.41 14.73 -15.76
N PRO A 19 2.61 15.43 -14.98
CA PRO A 19 3.09 16.48 -14.06
C PRO A 19 3.58 15.87 -12.75
N TRP A 20 4.66 15.08 -12.81
CA TRP A 20 5.23 14.30 -11.71
C TRP A 20 5.39 15.08 -10.41
N ARG A 21 5.78 16.36 -10.47
CA ARG A 21 5.96 17.18 -9.28
C ARG A 21 4.68 17.33 -8.44
N TYR A 22 3.51 17.35 -9.08
CA TYR A 22 2.23 17.44 -8.37
C TYR A 22 1.82 16.11 -7.74
N PHE A 23 2.29 14.98 -8.26
CA PHE A 23 1.97 13.65 -7.75
C PHE A 23 2.97 13.19 -6.70
N LEU A 24 4.23 13.57 -6.84
CA LEU A 24 5.30 13.14 -5.94
C LEU A 24 5.12 13.71 -4.53
N ILE A 25 4.72 14.98 -4.40
CA ILE A 25 4.52 15.61 -3.08
C ILE A 25 3.45 14.86 -2.27
N PRO A 26 2.20 14.69 -2.74
CA PRO A 26 1.20 13.94 -2.00
C PRO A 26 1.60 12.48 -1.77
N ALA A 27 2.30 11.86 -2.71
CA ALA A 27 2.77 10.48 -2.53
C ALA A 27 3.80 10.36 -1.39
N LEU A 28 4.74 11.28 -1.29
CA LEU A 28 5.70 11.31 -0.18
C LEU A 28 5.02 11.61 1.16
N VAL A 29 4.03 12.52 1.18
CA VAL A 29 3.20 12.77 2.37
C VAL A 29 2.48 11.48 2.81
N MET A 30 1.88 10.75 1.87
CA MET A 30 1.23 9.46 2.17
C MET A 30 2.22 8.42 2.68
N GLY A 31 3.42 8.33 2.09
CA GLY A 31 4.48 7.45 2.58
C GLY A 31 4.90 7.79 4.00
N PHE A 32 5.08 9.07 4.30
CA PHE A 32 5.40 9.54 5.66
C PHE A 32 4.28 9.19 6.66
N LEU A 33 3.03 9.47 6.32
CA LEU A 33 1.89 9.13 7.16
C LEU A 33 1.78 7.63 7.43
N ALA A 34 2.08 6.80 6.43
CA ALA A 34 2.04 5.35 6.58
C ALA A 34 3.10 4.80 7.55
N VAL A 35 4.25 5.46 7.67
CA VAL A 35 5.32 5.05 8.61
C VAL A 35 5.33 5.86 9.89
N TYR A 36 4.47 6.86 10.01
CA TYR A 36 4.40 7.73 11.18
C TYR A 36 4.21 6.96 12.51
N PRO A 37 3.36 5.92 12.61
CA PRO A 37 3.24 5.11 13.82
C PRO A 37 4.57 4.50 14.25
N GLN A 38 5.39 4.05 13.29
CA GLN A 38 6.72 3.52 13.57
C GLN A 38 7.69 4.60 14.05
N ILE A 39 7.64 5.78 13.43
CA ILE A 39 8.46 6.93 13.84
C ILE A 39 8.09 7.35 15.27
N SER A 40 6.81 7.41 15.57
CA SER A 40 6.29 7.73 16.91
C SER A 40 6.76 6.71 17.96
N LEU A 41 6.70 5.41 17.63
CA LEU A 41 7.23 4.35 18.49
C LEU A 41 8.75 4.55 18.74
N TRP A 42 9.49 4.78 17.67
CA TRP A 42 10.94 4.99 17.77
C TRP A 42 11.29 6.21 18.64
N MET A 43 10.60 7.32 18.41
CA MET A 43 10.80 8.54 19.23
C MET A 43 10.45 8.32 20.70
N SER A 44 9.39 7.56 20.99
CA SER A 44 8.94 7.30 22.36
C SER A 44 9.86 6.33 23.11
N LYS A 45 10.48 5.37 22.43
CA LYS A 45 11.36 4.36 23.02
C LYS A 45 12.83 4.79 23.05
N GLY A 46 13.26 5.67 22.13
CA GLY A 46 14.63 6.13 22.03
C GLY A 46 15.65 4.98 22.03
N SER A 47 16.62 5.04 22.92
CA SER A 47 17.66 4.00 23.05
C SER A 47 17.16 2.63 23.53
N ALA A 48 15.95 2.56 24.10
CA ALA A 48 15.34 1.30 24.50
C ALA A 48 14.67 0.54 23.33
N TRP A 49 14.61 1.13 22.14
CA TRP A 49 14.09 0.45 20.96
C TRP A 49 15.02 -0.67 20.49
N LYS A 50 14.50 -1.88 20.33
CA LYS A 50 15.26 -3.09 19.99
C LYS A 50 14.87 -3.68 18.63
N GLY A 51 14.48 -2.84 17.66
CA GLY A 51 14.17 -3.32 16.30
C GLY A 51 12.74 -3.83 16.11
N SER A 52 11.86 -3.70 17.11
CA SER A 52 10.44 -4.04 16.96
C SER A 52 9.73 -3.04 16.06
N TYR A 53 8.72 -3.51 15.33
CA TYR A 53 7.84 -2.63 14.54
C TYR A 53 6.42 -2.61 15.11
N VAL A 54 5.68 -1.55 14.78
CA VAL A 54 4.31 -1.39 15.22
C VAL A 54 3.41 -2.32 14.41
N VAL A 55 2.64 -3.14 15.11
CA VAL A 55 1.72 -4.13 14.53
C VAL A 55 0.32 -3.51 14.49
N SER A 56 -0.31 -3.50 13.33
CA SER A 56 -1.65 -2.92 13.15
C SER A 56 -2.78 -3.92 13.40
N ASN A 57 -2.49 -5.21 13.40
CA ASN A 57 -3.49 -6.27 13.55
C ASN A 57 -2.90 -7.51 14.22
N TYR A 58 -3.76 -8.31 14.87
CA TYR A 58 -3.41 -9.57 15.53
C TYR A 58 -2.78 -10.61 14.59
N ASP A 59 -3.07 -10.55 13.30
CA ASP A 59 -2.53 -11.50 12.30
C ASP A 59 -1.09 -11.18 11.86
N GLU A 60 -0.63 -9.94 12.02
CA GLU A 60 0.68 -9.53 11.50
C GLU A 60 1.87 -10.30 12.06
N PRO A 61 1.90 -10.70 13.35
CA PRO A 61 2.96 -11.53 13.86
C PRO A 61 3.10 -12.86 13.11
N ALA A 62 1.98 -13.48 12.68
CA ALA A 62 2.00 -14.70 11.91
C ALA A 62 2.59 -14.50 10.51
N TYR A 63 2.19 -13.42 9.82
CA TYR A 63 2.78 -13.07 8.52
C TYR A 63 4.26 -12.70 8.63
N SER A 64 4.63 -12.01 9.69
CA SER A 64 6.03 -11.68 9.98
C SER A 64 6.86 -12.94 10.24
N ALA A 65 6.35 -13.88 11.02
CA ALA A 65 6.99 -15.16 11.28
C ALA A 65 7.18 -15.97 9.99
N TYR A 66 6.15 -15.99 9.12
CA TYR A 66 6.23 -16.65 7.82
C TYR A 66 7.30 -16.04 6.91
N VAL A 67 7.30 -14.71 6.75
CA VAL A 67 8.34 -14.02 5.95
C VAL A 67 9.72 -14.27 6.55
N ASN A 68 9.86 -14.25 7.87
CA ASN A 68 11.14 -14.53 8.54
C ASN A 68 11.63 -15.96 8.26
N SER A 69 10.73 -16.94 8.23
CA SER A 69 11.03 -18.31 7.84
C SER A 69 11.55 -18.41 6.40
N LEU A 70 10.93 -17.68 5.47
CA LEU A 70 11.40 -17.60 4.08
C LEU A 70 12.77 -16.92 3.95
N VAL A 71 13.02 -15.87 4.73
CA VAL A 71 14.34 -15.22 4.79
C VAL A 71 15.39 -16.18 5.30
N ALA A 72 15.05 -17.02 6.29
CA ALA A 72 15.93 -18.07 6.81
C ALA A 72 16.11 -19.27 5.86
N GLY A 73 15.43 -19.28 4.71
CA GLY A 73 15.55 -20.35 3.71
C GLY A 73 14.74 -21.60 4.02
N LYS A 74 13.70 -21.51 4.84
CA LYS A 74 12.81 -22.61 5.22
C LYS A 74 11.40 -22.41 4.59
N PRO A 75 11.25 -22.55 3.25
CA PRO A 75 9.97 -22.42 2.61
C PRO A 75 9.08 -23.62 2.94
N ARG A 76 7.81 -23.38 3.21
CA ARG A 76 6.74 -24.38 3.32
C ARG A 76 6.79 -25.35 4.52
N GLN A 77 7.79 -25.28 5.38
CA GLN A 77 7.96 -26.26 6.46
C GLN A 77 7.50 -25.78 7.83
N ASN A 78 7.16 -24.50 7.96
CA ASN A 78 6.75 -23.94 9.24
C ASN A 78 5.32 -23.41 9.19
N ASP A 79 4.48 -23.99 10.01
CA ASP A 79 3.26 -23.31 10.43
C ASP A 79 3.62 -22.34 11.56
N PRO A 80 3.50 -21.02 11.35
CA PRO A 80 3.88 -20.03 12.36
C PRO A 80 2.99 -20.08 13.61
N PHE A 81 1.86 -20.76 13.57
CA PHE A 81 0.98 -20.94 14.72
C PHE A 81 1.30 -22.18 15.54
N VAL A 82 1.81 -23.23 14.92
CA VAL A 82 2.01 -24.53 15.58
C VAL A 82 3.47 -24.75 15.96
N ALA A 83 4.39 -23.96 15.41
CA ALA A 83 5.84 -24.07 15.63
C ALA A 83 6.42 -25.47 15.33
N VAL A 84 5.73 -26.27 14.55
CA VAL A 84 6.15 -27.62 14.13
C VAL A 84 6.59 -27.56 12.67
N ASP A 85 7.76 -28.10 12.39
CA ASP A 85 8.22 -28.34 11.02
C ASP A 85 7.44 -29.55 10.46
N ASP A 86 6.26 -29.31 9.91
CA ASP A 86 5.49 -30.36 9.25
C ASP A 86 5.89 -30.45 7.78
N THR A 87 6.54 -31.55 7.44
CA THR A 87 6.98 -31.84 6.08
C THR A 87 5.90 -32.51 5.24
N GLY A 88 4.78 -32.90 5.83
CA GLY A 88 3.73 -33.71 5.20
C GLY A 88 2.55 -32.92 4.65
N HIS A 89 2.31 -31.71 5.12
CA HIS A 89 1.12 -30.94 4.75
C HIS A 89 1.48 -29.53 4.28
N GLU A 90 0.84 -29.09 3.20
CA GLU A 90 0.95 -27.71 2.76
C GLU A 90 0.16 -26.80 3.73
N SER A 91 0.84 -25.88 4.40
CA SER A 91 0.17 -24.91 5.25
C SER A 91 -0.60 -23.90 4.43
N LEU A 92 -1.68 -23.31 5.00
CA LEU A 92 -2.44 -22.21 4.36
C LEU A 92 -1.56 -21.05 3.93
N TYR A 93 -0.40 -20.85 4.55
CA TYR A 93 0.58 -19.81 4.21
C TYR A 93 1.33 -20.10 2.91
N SER A 94 1.39 -21.34 2.45
CA SER A 94 1.99 -21.69 1.17
C SER A 94 1.19 -21.13 -0.03
N ILE A 95 -0.10 -20.88 0.16
CA ILE A 95 -0.99 -20.34 -0.89
C ILE A 95 -0.59 -18.90 -1.26
N GLN A 96 -0.07 -18.12 -0.32
CA GLN A 96 0.32 -16.73 -0.51
C GLN A 96 1.83 -16.55 -0.72
N PHE A 97 2.52 -17.55 -1.23
CA PHE A 97 3.98 -17.54 -1.29
C PHE A 97 4.54 -16.45 -2.20
N ILE A 98 3.91 -16.14 -3.34
CA ILE A 98 4.40 -15.13 -4.29
C ILE A 98 4.57 -13.76 -3.62
N PRO A 99 3.53 -13.14 -3.01
CA PRO A 99 3.68 -11.87 -2.32
C PRO A 99 4.71 -11.93 -1.17
N ALA A 100 4.75 -13.03 -0.42
CA ALA A 100 5.71 -13.18 0.67
C ALA A 100 7.16 -13.28 0.15
N TYR A 101 7.39 -13.99 -0.95
CA TYR A 101 8.72 -14.07 -1.58
C TYR A 101 9.19 -12.76 -2.18
N THR A 102 8.30 -11.90 -2.71
CA THR A 102 8.67 -10.57 -3.22
C THR A 102 9.31 -9.71 -2.14
N ILE A 103 9.02 -10.00 -0.86
CA ILE A 103 9.60 -9.31 0.29
C ILE A 103 10.79 -10.09 0.86
N ALA A 104 10.63 -11.40 1.01
CA ALA A 104 11.62 -12.25 1.67
C ALA A 104 12.93 -12.36 0.88
N LEU A 105 12.88 -12.44 -0.45
CA LEU A 105 14.10 -12.54 -1.27
C LEU A 105 14.98 -11.29 -1.19
N PRO A 106 14.45 -10.06 -1.39
CA PRO A 106 15.26 -8.86 -1.18
C PRO A 106 15.80 -8.74 0.25
N ALA A 107 14.98 -9.07 1.26
CA ALA A 107 15.40 -9.04 2.65
C ALA A 107 16.60 -9.97 2.91
N ARG A 108 16.54 -11.19 2.38
CA ARG A 108 17.62 -12.17 2.48
C ARG A 108 18.89 -11.73 1.77
N TRP A 109 18.78 -11.20 0.55
CA TRP A 109 19.94 -10.75 -0.22
C TRP A 109 20.61 -9.52 0.38
N LEU A 110 19.84 -8.61 0.95
CA LEU A 110 20.33 -7.38 1.57
C LEU A 110 20.72 -7.56 3.03
N GLY A 111 20.44 -8.71 3.64
CA GLY A 111 20.68 -8.96 5.06
C GLY A 111 19.83 -8.08 5.99
N VAL A 112 18.65 -7.65 5.55
CA VAL A 112 17.77 -6.72 6.28
C VAL A 112 16.77 -7.50 7.11
N SER A 113 16.46 -7.01 8.31
CA SER A 113 15.47 -7.67 9.18
C SER A 113 14.05 -7.62 8.60
N THR A 114 13.25 -8.62 8.89
CA THR A 114 11.83 -8.69 8.49
C THR A 114 11.06 -7.44 8.93
N SER A 115 11.28 -6.95 10.16
CA SER A 115 10.66 -5.72 10.67
C SER A 115 10.96 -4.50 9.80
N THR A 116 12.23 -4.32 9.42
CA THR A 116 12.65 -3.22 8.53
C THR A 116 11.98 -3.33 7.17
N VAL A 117 11.88 -4.54 6.62
CA VAL A 117 11.23 -4.74 5.31
C VAL A 117 9.74 -4.42 5.36
N PHE A 118 9.04 -4.77 6.44
CA PHE A 118 7.62 -4.39 6.60
C PHE A 118 7.43 -2.88 6.71
N ILE A 119 8.33 -2.16 7.41
CA ILE A 119 8.29 -0.70 7.49
C ILE A 119 8.52 -0.08 6.09
N LEU A 120 9.53 -0.57 5.37
CA LEU A 120 9.80 -0.12 3.99
C LEU A 120 8.64 -0.43 3.05
N LEU A 121 8.03 -1.60 3.19
CA LEU A 121 6.86 -1.99 2.40
C LEU A 121 5.69 -1.03 2.64
N ALA A 122 5.40 -0.67 3.88
CA ALA A 122 4.34 0.28 4.20
C ALA A 122 4.58 1.64 3.52
N PHE A 123 5.81 2.16 3.59
CA PHE A 123 6.19 3.39 2.90
C PHE A 123 6.02 3.28 1.38
N ILE A 124 6.62 2.26 0.78
CA ILE A 124 6.63 2.05 -0.67
C ILE A 124 5.19 1.84 -1.18
N SER A 125 4.40 1.01 -0.49
CA SER A 125 3.01 0.75 -0.88
C SER A 125 2.15 2.01 -0.82
N ALA A 126 2.32 2.86 0.19
CA ALA A 126 1.61 4.13 0.30
C ALA A 126 1.98 5.10 -0.83
N VAL A 127 3.28 5.24 -1.12
CA VAL A 127 3.78 6.08 -2.22
C VAL A 127 3.22 5.60 -3.55
N PHE A 128 3.34 4.31 -3.86
CA PHE A 128 2.86 3.75 -5.13
C PHE A 128 1.33 3.80 -5.25
N SER A 129 0.60 3.57 -4.16
CA SER A 129 -0.87 3.69 -4.16
C SER A 129 -1.30 5.12 -4.50
N CYS A 130 -0.65 6.12 -3.90
CA CYS A 130 -0.94 7.51 -4.18
C CYS A 130 -0.58 7.89 -5.63
N LEU A 131 0.60 7.49 -6.11
CA LEU A 131 1.02 7.75 -7.49
C LEU A 131 0.08 7.08 -8.52
N ALA A 132 -0.27 5.82 -8.30
CA ALA A 132 -1.17 5.07 -9.18
C ALA A 132 -2.56 5.71 -9.23
N LEU A 133 -3.08 6.12 -8.07
CA LEU A 133 -4.38 6.79 -7.99
C LEU A 133 -4.35 8.21 -8.59
N CYS A 134 -3.30 8.99 -8.34
CA CYS A 134 -3.11 10.29 -9.00
C CYS A 134 -3.10 10.14 -10.53
N TRP A 135 -2.33 9.17 -11.03
CA TRP A 135 -2.25 8.88 -12.46
C TRP A 135 -3.60 8.46 -13.03
N PHE A 136 -4.31 7.55 -12.34
CA PHE A 136 -5.66 7.12 -12.72
C PHE A 136 -6.62 8.31 -12.82
N LEU A 137 -6.71 9.13 -11.76
CA LEU A 137 -7.58 10.31 -11.74
C LEU A 137 -7.18 11.37 -12.79
N PHE A 138 -5.88 11.56 -13.02
CA PHE A 138 -5.39 12.48 -14.05
C PHE A 138 -5.80 12.05 -15.47
N SER A 139 -5.97 10.76 -15.69
CA SER A 139 -6.41 10.25 -16.99
C SER A 139 -7.81 10.75 -17.38
N PHE A 140 -8.65 11.04 -16.39
CA PHE A 140 -10.00 11.59 -16.61
C PHE A 140 -10.05 13.11 -16.49
N THR A 141 -9.44 13.65 -15.43
CA THR A 141 -9.60 15.08 -15.09
C THR A 141 -8.72 16.00 -15.92
N ARG A 142 -7.55 15.49 -16.36
CA ARG A 142 -6.48 16.27 -17.00
C ARG A 142 -5.99 17.46 -16.15
N GLN A 143 -6.38 17.52 -14.89
CA GLN A 143 -6.02 18.57 -13.94
C GLN A 143 -5.17 17.98 -12.81
N PRO A 144 -3.86 18.29 -12.73
CA PRO A 144 -2.96 17.63 -11.79
C PRO A 144 -3.30 17.92 -10.33
N LEU A 145 -3.68 19.15 -10.00
CA LEU A 145 -4.07 19.51 -8.62
C LEU A 145 -5.34 18.77 -8.18
N LEU A 146 -6.35 18.71 -9.05
CA LEU A 146 -7.59 18.01 -8.75
C LEU A 146 -7.35 16.50 -8.58
N SER A 147 -6.49 15.91 -9.39
CA SER A 147 -6.10 14.51 -9.29
C SER A 147 -5.38 14.21 -7.98
N SER A 148 -4.46 15.09 -7.57
CA SER A 148 -3.73 14.94 -6.32
C SER A 148 -4.63 15.12 -5.10
N ALA A 149 -5.49 16.13 -5.10
CA ALA A 149 -6.47 16.34 -4.04
C ALA A 149 -7.46 15.16 -3.95
N GLY A 150 -7.98 14.69 -5.08
CA GLY A 150 -8.85 13.52 -5.14
C GLY A 150 -8.17 12.25 -4.62
N ALA A 151 -6.91 12.03 -4.95
CA ALA A 151 -6.15 10.90 -4.44
C ALA A 151 -6.00 10.94 -2.91
N LEU A 152 -5.65 12.10 -2.35
CA LEU A 152 -5.56 12.27 -0.90
C LEU A 152 -6.93 12.08 -0.22
N ILE A 153 -8.00 12.62 -0.79
CA ILE A 153 -9.36 12.42 -0.27
C ILE A 153 -9.70 10.93 -0.25
N VAL A 154 -9.49 10.21 -1.35
CA VAL A 154 -9.79 8.78 -1.42
C VAL A 154 -8.98 7.98 -0.41
N LEU A 155 -7.66 8.23 -0.31
CA LEU A 155 -6.79 7.47 0.55
C LEU A 155 -6.97 7.79 2.04
N CYS A 156 -7.21 9.05 2.39
CA CYS A 156 -7.37 9.48 3.78
C CYS A 156 -8.82 9.38 4.25
N PHE A 157 -9.78 9.96 3.53
CA PHE A 157 -11.18 10.00 3.93
C PHE A 157 -11.97 8.75 3.55
N GLY A 158 -11.54 7.98 2.54
CA GLY A 158 -12.17 6.70 2.23
C GLY A 158 -12.09 5.71 3.40
N THR A 159 -10.96 5.72 4.11
CA THR A 159 -10.80 4.92 5.34
C THR A 159 -11.66 5.45 6.48
N ALA A 160 -11.81 6.77 6.61
CA ALA A 160 -12.68 7.37 7.62
C ALA A 160 -14.16 7.04 7.36
N ALA A 161 -14.60 7.07 6.10
CA ALA A 161 -15.97 6.69 5.73
C ALA A 161 -16.28 5.21 6.03
N ALA A 162 -15.25 4.35 6.01
CA ALA A 162 -15.34 2.96 6.42
C ALA A 162 -15.20 2.75 7.93
N PHE A 163 -15.22 3.81 8.73
CA PHE A 163 -14.97 3.80 10.18
C PHE A 163 -13.62 3.17 10.57
N GLN A 164 -12.63 3.31 9.71
CA GLN A 164 -11.28 2.78 9.92
C GLN A 164 -10.25 3.90 9.77
N GLY A 165 -9.11 3.73 10.43
CA GLY A 165 -7.98 4.63 10.30
C GLY A 165 -8.03 5.87 11.20
N GLU A 166 -6.94 6.64 11.17
CA GLU A 166 -6.68 7.79 12.04
C GLU A 166 -7.79 8.86 12.00
N LEU A 167 -8.28 9.18 10.81
CA LEU A 167 -9.30 10.23 10.66
C LEU A 167 -10.63 9.83 11.30
N SER A 168 -11.01 8.56 11.25
CA SER A 168 -12.19 8.07 11.95
C SER A 168 -12.05 8.23 13.47
N ARG A 169 -10.86 7.97 14.00
CA ARG A 169 -10.57 8.11 15.43
C ARG A 169 -10.45 9.54 15.88
N LEU A 170 -9.90 10.43 15.06
CA LEU A 170 -9.92 11.87 15.31
C LEU A 170 -11.36 12.41 15.45
N ILE A 171 -12.25 11.94 14.59
CA ILE A 171 -13.68 12.33 14.63
C ILE A 171 -14.37 11.74 15.86
N SER A 172 -14.03 10.49 16.23
CA SER A 172 -14.62 9.82 17.41
C SER A 172 -13.99 10.20 18.75
N GLY A 173 -12.92 11.00 18.73
CA GLY A 173 -12.21 11.45 19.93
C GLY A 173 -11.31 10.39 20.60
N THR A 174 -11.06 9.26 19.97
CA THR A 174 -10.17 8.23 20.49
C THR A 174 -8.76 8.43 19.95
N VAL A 175 -7.79 8.66 20.85
CA VAL A 175 -6.37 8.91 20.49
C VAL A 175 -5.62 7.58 20.42
N LEU A 176 -5.78 6.84 19.34
CA LEU A 176 -4.94 5.69 19.04
C LEU A 176 -4.40 5.85 17.62
N ILE A 177 -3.08 5.76 17.47
CA ILE A 177 -2.41 5.77 16.18
C ILE A 177 -2.79 4.49 15.42
N ASP A 178 -3.40 4.64 14.25
CA ASP A 178 -3.82 3.53 13.42
C ASP A 178 -3.13 3.56 12.07
N PHE A 179 -3.17 2.43 11.37
CA PHE A 179 -2.55 2.29 10.06
C PHE A 179 -3.57 2.48 8.95
N PHE A 180 -3.09 2.90 7.79
CA PHE A 180 -3.89 2.80 6.58
C PHE A 180 -4.11 1.32 6.22
N PRO A 181 -5.35 0.83 6.16
CA PRO A 181 -5.63 -0.58 5.91
C PRO A 181 -5.02 -1.11 4.61
N PHE A 182 -4.88 -0.25 3.58
CA PHE A 182 -4.36 -0.62 2.26
C PHE A 182 -2.84 -0.77 2.21
N VAL A 183 -2.09 -0.33 3.22
CA VAL A 183 -0.62 -0.52 3.30
C VAL A 183 -0.21 -1.61 4.28
N ARG A 184 -1.18 -2.26 4.90
CA ARG A 184 -0.96 -3.31 5.86
C ARG A 184 -0.41 -4.56 5.19
N ARG A 185 0.71 -5.11 5.69
CA ARG A 185 1.40 -6.32 5.17
C ARG A 185 1.64 -6.27 3.65
N TYR A 186 2.06 -7.41 3.08
CA TYR A 186 2.23 -7.55 1.63
C TYR A 186 0.90 -7.69 0.86
N GLN A 187 -0.17 -8.04 1.56
CA GLN A 187 -1.55 -7.95 1.08
C GLN A 187 -2.38 -7.20 2.13
N PRO A 188 -3.03 -6.08 1.77
CA PRO A 188 -3.23 -5.52 0.43
C PRO A 188 -2.09 -4.64 -0.11
N GLY A 189 -1.03 -4.36 0.66
CA GLY A 189 -0.02 -3.36 0.31
C GLY A 189 0.52 -3.45 -1.13
N LEU A 190 0.82 -4.65 -1.63
CA LEU A 190 1.27 -4.84 -3.01
C LEU A 190 0.13 -4.82 -4.03
N ALA A 191 -1.06 -5.32 -3.65
CA ALA A 191 -2.18 -5.43 -4.56
C ALA A 191 -2.89 -4.09 -4.81
N PHE A 192 -2.96 -3.24 -3.80
CA PHE A 192 -3.74 -2.01 -3.86
C PHE A 192 -3.26 -1.01 -4.93
N PRO A 193 -1.96 -0.69 -5.07
CA PRO A 193 -1.50 0.16 -6.17
C PRO A 193 -1.75 -0.48 -7.54
N LEU A 194 -1.59 -1.81 -7.67
CA LEU A 194 -1.85 -2.53 -8.92
C LEU A 194 -3.33 -2.49 -9.33
N PHE A 195 -4.24 -2.42 -8.37
CA PHE A 195 -5.67 -2.27 -8.65
C PHE A 195 -5.96 -1.02 -9.49
N PHE A 196 -5.36 0.13 -9.17
CA PHE A 196 -5.57 1.37 -9.94
C PHE A 196 -4.96 1.29 -11.35
N VAL A 197 -3.80 0.65 -11.47
CA VAL A 197 -3.19 0.40 -12.78
C VAL A 197 -4.09 -0.50 -13.63
N PHE A 198 -4.60 -1.58 -13.06
CA PHE A 198 -5.53 -2.48 -13.72
C PHE A 198 -6.82 -1.76 -14.13
N ALA A 199 -7.44 -1.02 -13.22
CA ALA A 199 -8.65 -0.24 -13.50
C ALA A 199 -8.44 0.75 -14.66
N PHE A 200 -7.28 1.41 -14.72
CA PHE A 200 -6.91 2.26 -15.84
C PHE A 200 -6.81 1.50 -17.16
N LEU A 201 -6.16 0.34 -17.16
CA LEU A 201 -6.01 -0.48 -18.38
C LEU A 201 -7.35 -0.98 -18.89
N VAL A 202 -8.22 -1.44 -17.99
CA VAL A 202 -9.60 -1.84 -18.33
C VAL A 202 -10.36 -0.66 -18.93
N TRP A 203 -10.36 0.48 -18.25
CA TRP A 203 -11.02 1.68 -18.77
C TRP A 203 -10.51 2.09 -20.15
N LYS A 204 -9.20 2.06 -20.33
CA LYS A 204 -8.58 2.40 -21.63
C LYS A 204 -9.02 1.44 -22.73
N SER A 205 -9.14 0.14 -22.44
CA SER A 205 -9.54 -0.85 -23.44
C SER A 205 -10.98 -0.68 -23.94
N PHE A 206 -11.88 -0.10 -23.11
CA PHE A 206 -13.23 0.25 -23.52
C PHE A 206 -13.34 1.57 -24.31
N ASN A 207 -12.31 2.41 -24.26
CA ASN A 207 -12.31 3.74 -24.88
C ASN A 207 -11.27 3.88 -26.00
N SER A 208 -10.64 2.78 -26.43
CA SER A 208 -9.74 2.72 -27.58
C SER A 208 -10.48 2.18 -28.79
#